data_fb2930d098477055d3d8c3e887e13f27
#
_entry.id   fb2930d098477055d3d8c3e887e13f27
#
_cell.length_a   1.000
_cell.length_b   1.000
_cell.length_c   1.000
_cell.angle_alpha   90.00
_cell.angle_beta   90.00
_cell.angle_gamma   90.00
#
_symmetry.space_group_name_H-M   'P 1'
#
loop_
_entity.id
_entity.type
_entity.pdbx_description
1 polymer ?
#
loop_
_entity_poly.entity_id
_entity_poly.type
_entity_poly.pdbx_seq_one_letter_code
_entity_poly.pdbx_strand_id
1 'polypeptide(L)'
;MLLNADYLNEHCHCSTLDKSKIEHAHFFSQHPHFLSLNDLHQMQAFIEAHERLLGVGLPALSGAEGNLPLKAVERGIFNSYDFHISDNGPQLIEINTNAAGALLGLHAEKEMMQCCEGLPGYLSHPGFAFDSGKIVEMFRREFVLRFPGRPLRRVAIVDENPREQFFYSEFVLVQQTLQSHGIDAVIVAPEAL
;
A
#
# COMPACT_ATOMS: atom_id res chain seq x y z
N MET A 1 -18.34 -10.72 -21.40
CA MET A 1 -18.11 -12.02 -20.73
C MET A 1 -18.05 -11.71 -19.25
N LEU A 2 -18.95 -12.27 -18.46
CA LEU A 2 -18.94 -12.05 -17.01
C LEU A 2 -17.92 -13.04 -16.43
N LEU A 3 -16.87 -12.51 -15.78
CA LEU A 3 -16.01 -13.30 -14.93
C LEU A 3 -16.86 -13.74 -13.73
N ASN A 4 -17.24 -15.00 -13.71
CA ASN A 4 -17.91 -15.60 -12.58
C ASN A 4 -16.98 -16.61 -11.89
N ALA A 5 -17.35 -17.06 -10.70
CA ALA A 5 -16.56 -18.01 -9.94
C ALA A 5 -16.30 -19.31 -10.71
N ASP A 6 -17.23 -19.73 -11.56
CA ASP A 6 -17.10 -20.96 -12.35
C ASP A 6 -16.01 -20.81 -13.43
N TYR A 7 -15.99 -19.66 -14.12
CA TYR A 7 -14.93 -19.37 -15.09
C TYR A 7 -13.54 -19.34 -14.44
N LEU A 8 -13.44 -18.72 -13.25
CA LEU A 8 -12.17 -18.68 -12.52
C LEU A 8 -11.74 -20.06 -12.05
N ASN A 9 -12.68 -20.89 -11.59
CA ASN A 9 -12.38 -22.28 -11.19
C ASN A 9 -11.90 -23.15 -12.37
N GLU A 10 -12.40 -22.90 -13.58
CA GLU A 10 -12.02 -23.66 -14.77
C GLU A 10 -10.70 -23.19 -15.40
N HIS A 11 -10.38 -21.90 -15.29
CA HIS A 11 -9.26 -21.27 -16.02
C HIS A 11 -8.15 -20.74 -15.12
N CYS A 12 -8.38 -20.63 -13.81
CA CYS A 12 -7.40 -20.20 -12.84
C CYS A 12 -6.83 -21.38 -12.07
N HIS A 13 -5.59 -21.72 -12.31
CA HIS A 13 -4.88 -22.79 -11.58
C HIS A 13 -4.26 -22.27 -10.26
N CYS A 14 -4.78 -21.18 -9.70
CA CYS A 14 -4.29 -20.59 -8.46
C CYS A 14 -4.35 -21.54 -7.26
N SER A 15 -5.24 -22.55 -7.31
CA SER A 15 -5.29 -23.62 -6.30
C SER A 15 -4.10 -24.59 -6.37
N THR A 16 -3.36 -24.59 -7.49
CA THR A 16 -2.16 -25.43 -7.71
C THR A 16 -0.87 -24.69 -7.44
N LEU A 17 -0.93 -23.38 -7.12
CA LEU A 17 0.22 -22.67 -6.59
C LEU A 17 0.70 -23.40 -5.35
N ASP A 18 1.90 -23.94 -5.46
CA ASP A 18 2.57 -24.63 -4.35
C ASP A 18 2.82 -23.60 -3.24
N LYS A 19 1.86 -23.55 -2.30
CA LYS A 19 1.89 -22.60 -1.17
C LYS A 19 3.18 -22.71 -0.36
N SER A 20 3.91 -23.83 -0.48
CA SER A 20 5.21 -24.00 0.17
C SER A 20 6.31 -23.13 -0.45
N LYS A 21 6.11 -22.64 -1.67
CA LYS A 21 7.04 -21.74 -2.38
C LYS A 21 6.71 -20.28 -2.22
N ILE A 22 5.53 -19.96 -1.69
CA ILE A 22 5.11 -18.56 -1.43
C ILE A 22 5.32 -18.31 0.06
N GLU A 23 6.42 -17.69 0.41
CA GLU A 23 6.83 -17.39 1.79
C GLU A 23 5.74 -16.63 2.59
N HIS A 24 4.73 -16.08 1.91
CA HIS A 24 3.69 -15.22 2.47
C HIS A 24 2.26 -15.62 2.05
N ALA A 25 2.03 -16.89 1.72
CA ALA A 25 0.75 -17.36 1.19
C ALA A 25 -0.47 -17.08 2.10
N HIS A 26 -0.25 -16.88 3.39
CA HIS A 26 -1.32 -16.60 4.37
C HIS A 26 -1.90 -15.16 4.23
N PHE A 27 -1.22 -14.25 3.55
CA PHE A 27 -1.72 -12.90 3.28
C PHE A 27 -2.61 -12.81 2.04
N PHE A 28 -2.63 -13.85 1.21
CA PHE A 28 -3.28 -13.79 -0.09
C PHE A 28 -4.64 -14.48 -0.07
N SER A 29 -5.65 -13.79 -0.58
CA SER A 29 -6.92 -14.40 -0.93
C SER A 29 -6.69 -15.44 -2.03
N GLN A 30 -7.45 -16.54 -1.99
CA GLN A 30 -7.42 -17.55 -3.06
C GLN A 30 -8.12 -17.07 -4.34
N HIS A 31 -8.93 -16.02 -4.22
CA HIS A 31 -9.74 -15.50 -5.32
C HIS A 31 -9.53 -14.00 -5.45
N PRO A 32 -9.40 -13.50 -6.69
CA PRO A 32 -9.35 -12.06 -6.92
C PRO A 32 -10.68 -11.41 -6.57
N HIS A 33 -10.62 -10.24 -5.94
CA HIS A 33 -11.78 -9.38 -5.73
C HIS A 33 -11.82 -8.32 -6.84
N PHE A 34 -12.94 -8.23 -7.53
CA PHE A 34 -13.13 -7.26 -8.59
C PHE A 34 -13.92 -6.07 -8.08
N LEU A 35 -13.43 -4.89 -8.39
CA LEU A 35 -14.10 -3.63 -8.15
C LEU A 35 -14.59 -3.05 -9.48
N SER A 36 -15.74 -2.37 -9.47
CA SER A 36 -16.14 -1.58 -10.61
C SER A 36 -15.25 -0.33 -10.73
N LEU A 37 -15.03 0.14 -11.96
CA LEU A 37 -14.33 1.42 -12.17
C LEU A 37 -15.05 2.59 -11.49
N ASN A 38 -16.38 2.53 -11.43
CA ASN A 38 -17.17 3.55 -10.75
C ASN A 38 -16.90 3.58 -9.25
N ASP A 39 -16.86 2.42 -8.57
CA ASP A 39 -16.53 2.36 -7.14
C ASP A 39 -15.12 2.85 -6.88
N LEU A 40 -14.17 2.47 -7.74
CA LEU A 40 -12.80 2.95 -7.64
C LEU A 40 -12.71 4.47 -7.76
N HIS A 41 -13.39 5.07 -8.75
CA HIS A 41 -13.42 6.52 -8.91
C HIS A 41 -14.08 7.23 -7.71
N GLN A 42 -15.14 6.64 -7.13
CA GLN A 42 -15.77 7.19 -5.92
C GLN A 42 -14.83 7.14 -4.73
N MET A 43 -14.12 6.03 -4.51
CA MET A 43 -13.10 5.92 -3.45
C MET A 43 -11.97 6.94 -3.64
N GLN A 44 -11.45 7.07 -4.86
CA GLN A 44 -10.42 8.06 -5.17
C GLN A 44 -10.89 9.50 -4.91
N ALA A 45 -12.08 9.84 -5.35
CA ALA A 45 -12.66 11.18 -5.13
C ALA A 45 -12.85 11.47 -3.63
N PHE A 46 -13.25 10.47 -2.84
CA PHE A 46 -13.35 10.59 -1.38
C PHE A 46 -11.98 10.84 -0.76
N ILE A 47 -10.97 10.03 -1.10
CA ILE A 47 -9.60 10.16 -0.59
C ILE A 47 -9.05 11.55 -0.90
N GLU A 48 -9.18 12.01 -2.14
CA GLU A 48 -8.73 13.35 -2.53
C GLU A 48 -9.45 14.47 -1.77
N ALA A 49 -10.75 14.32 -1.52
CA ALA A 49 -11.51 15.32 -0.75
C ALA A 49 -11.05 15.34 0.72
N HIS A 50 -10.84 14.17 1.32
CA HIS A 50 -10.34 14.03 2.68
C HIS A 50 -8.93 14.63 2.84
N GLU A 51 -8.01 14.31 1.92
CA GLU A 51 -6.65 14.83 1.92
C GLU A 51 -6.62 16.37 1.77
N ARG A 52 -7.51 16.94 0.94
CA ARG A 52 -7.67 18.40 0.84
C ARG A 52 -8.20 18.99 2.14
N LEU A 53 -9.17 18.34 2.78
CA LEU A 53 -9.73 18.82 4.05
C LEU A 53 -8.67 18.84 5.15
N LEU A 54 -7.85 17.78 5.26
CA LEU A 54 -6.73 17.73 6.20
C LEU A 54 -5.70 18.85 5.92
N GLY A 55 -5.40 19.10 4.65
CA GLY A 55 -4.47 20.15 4.25
C GLY A 55 -4.92 21.57 4.63
N VAL A 56 -6.22 21.79 4.76
CA VAL A 56 -6.81 23.09 5.17
C VAL A 56 -7.12 23.11 6.67
N GLY A 57 -7.64 22.03 7.23
CA GLY A 57 -8.17 21.97 8.58
C GLY A 57 -7.09 21.88 9.66
N LEU A 58 -6.05 21.08 9.44
CA LEU A 58 -4.97 20.91 10.43
C LEU A 58 -4.22 22.20 10.76
N PRO A 59 -3.87 23.07 9.80
CA PRO A 59 -3.28 24.37 10.11
C PRO A 59 -4.20 25.29 10.92
N ALA A 60 -5.51 25.23 10.68
CA ALA A 60 -6.48 26.02 11.42
C ALA A 60 -6.64 25.55 12.89
N LEU A 61 -6.55 24.24 13.13
CA LEU A 61 -6.63 23.65 14.47
C LEU A 61 -5.34 23.87 15.27
N SER A 62 -4.17 23.86 14.64
CA SER A 62 -2.88 24.07 15.30
C SER A 62 -2.71 25.51 15.83
N GLY A 63 -3.47 26.47 15.33
CA GLY A 63 -3.49 27.85 15.83
C GLY A 63 -4.31 28.06 17.09
N ALA A 64 -5.13 27.08 17.53
CA ALA A 64 -6.08 27.26 18.62
C ALA A 64 -5.52 26.94 20.01
N GLU A 65 -4.57 26.02 20.16
CA GLU A 65 -3.99 25.67 21.49
C GLU A 65 -2.51 25.25 21.39
N GLY A 66 -1.64 26.21 21.28
CA GLY A 66 -0.23 26.16 21.71
C GLY A 66 0.62 24.92 21.31
N ASN A 67 1.78 25.21 20.74
CA ASN A 67 3.03 24.45 20.83
C ASN A 67 3.27 23.19 19.98
N LEU A 68 2.40 22.74 19.13
CA LEU A 68 2.84 21.87 18.04
C LEU A 68 2.97 22.73 16.78
N PRO A 69 4.19 22.99 16.27
CA PRO A 69 4.36 23.49 14.93
C PRO A 69 4.06 22.32 13.98
N LEU A 70 2.79 21.98 13.82
CA LEU A 70 2.33 21.21 12.69
C LEU A 70 2.55 22.10 11.48
N LYS A 71 3.79 22.14 11.01
CA LYS A 71 4.06 22.50 9.62
C LYS A 71 3.35 21.45 8.82
N ALA A 72 2.19 21.79 8.28
CA ALA A 72 1.25 20.96 7.57
C ALA A 72 1.78 20.40 6.25
N VAL A 73 2.96 19.81 6.26
CA VAL A 73 3.68 19.41 5.06
C VAL A 73 3.92 17.91 5.05
N GLU A 74 4.00 17.27 6.21
CA GLU A 74 4.29 15.84 6.33
C GLU A 74 2.96 15.09 6.52
N ARG A 75 2.60 14.22 5.57
CA ARG A 75 1.32 13.51 5.56
C ARG A 75 1.41 12.03 5.92
N GLY A 76 2.62 11.55 6.18
CA GLY A 76 2.90 10.11 6.28
C GLY A 76 3.11 9.46 4.91
N ILE A 77 3.74 8.27 4.92
CA ILE A 77 4.11 7.57 3.68
C ILE A 77 3.03 6.60 3.27
N PHE A 78 2.53 5.81 4.21
CA PHE A 78 1.51 4.81 3.98
C PHE A 78 0.23 5.15 4.73
N ASN A 79 -0.76 5.68 4.02
CA ASN A 79 -2.13 5.81 4.51
C ASN A 79 -3.00 4.78 3.81
N SER A 80 -3.72 3.96 4.56
CA SER A 80 -4.75 3.04 4.05
C SER A 80 -6.13 3.61 4.34
N TYR A 81 -7.01 3.47 3.36
CA TYR A 81 -8.42 3.81 3.46
C TYR A 81 -9.23 2.54 3.21
N ASP A 82 -9.87 2.04 4.24
CA ASP A 82 -10.61 0.79 4.16
C ASP A 82 -12.08 1.06 3.86
N PHE A 83 -12.57 0.48 2.77
CA PHE A 83 -13.93 0.69 2.28
C PHE A 83 -14.73 -0.61 2.30
N HIS A 84 -15.98 -0.51 2.74
CA HIS A 84 -16.99 -1.53 2.49
C HIS A 84 -17.72 -1.21 1.19
N ILE A 85 -17.83 -2.21 0.32
CA ILE A 85 -18.58 -2.07 -0.94
C ILE A 85 -19.98 -2.61 -0.74
N SER A 86 -20.97 -1.76 -0.93
CA SER A 86 -22.39 -2.07 -0.81
C SER A 86 -23.17 -1.72 -2.09
N ASP A 87 -24.45 -2.04 -2.14
CA ASP A 87 -25.34 -1.66 -3.25
C ASP A 87 -25.44 -0.13 -3.43
N ASN A 88 -25.12 0.63 -2.38
CA ASN A 88 -25.09 2.10 -2.40
C ASN A 88 -23.70 2.67 -2.75
N GLY A 89 -22.78 1.84 -3.19
CA GLY A 89 -21.38 2.19 -3.47
C GLY A 89 -20.44 2.01 -2.27
N PRO A 90 -19.19 2.48 -2.40
CA PRO A 90 -18.16 2.35 -1.38
C PRO A 90 -18.46 3.24 -0.17
N GLN A 91 -18.30 2.67 1.02
CA GLN A 91 -18.45 3.36 2.30
C GLN A 91 -17.15 3.23 3.10
N LEU A 92 -16.57 4.35 3.53
CA LEU A 92 -15.36 4.33 4.35
C LEU A 92 -15.63 3.67 5.71
N ILE A 93 -14.77 2.75 6.10
CA ILE A 93 -14.76 2.08 7.41
C ILE A 93 -13.76 2.76 8.34
N GLU A 94 -12.50 2.82 7.91
CA GLU A 94 -11.41 3.38 8.71
C GLU A 94 -10.28 3.94 7.86
N ILE A 95 -9.43 4.73 8.51
CA ILE A 95 -8.20 5.29 7.94
C ILE A 95 -7.04 4.92 8.84
N ASN A 96 -6.05 4.23 8.28
CA ASN A 96 -4.83 3.86 8.97
C ASN A 96 -3.68 4.74 8.49
N THR A 97 -3.08 5.53 9.38
CA THR A 97 -2.02 6.50 9.03
C THR A 97 -0.61 5.91 9.03
N ASN A 98 -0.47 4.66 9.40
CA ASN A 98 0.79 3.90 9.33
C ASN A 98 0.49 2.48 8.87
N ALA A 99 -0.03 2.37 7.65
CA ALA A 99 -0.49 1.12 7.09
C ALA A 99 0.66 0.22 6.64
N ALA A 100 0.41 -1.08 6.67
CA ALA A 100 1.26 -2.11 6.06
C ALA A 100 0.48 -2.89 5.01
N GLY A 101 1.17 -3.69 4.20
CA GLY A 101 0.55 -4.58 3.23
C GLY A 101 0.57 -4.09 1.78
N ALA A 102 1.06 -2.88 1.52
CA ALA A 102 1.08 -2.31 0.16
C ALA A 102 1.97 -3.12 -0.80
N LEU A 103 3.18 -3.51 -0.38
CA LEU A 103 4.09 -4.32 -1.21
C LEU A 103 3.66 -5.79 -1.26
N LEU A 104 3.09 -6.31 -0.19
CA LEU A 104 2.46 -7.64 -0.20
C LEU A 104 1.31 -7.69 -1.21
N GLY A 105 0.45 -6.67 -1.23
CA GLY A 105 -0.63 -6.56 -2.22
C GLY A 105 -0.12 -6.53 -3.65
N LEU A 106 0.95 -5.76 -3.92
CA LEU A 106 1.61 -5.73 -5.23
C LEU A 106 2.21 -7.08 -5.63
N HIS A 107 2.81 -7.77 -4.67
CA HIS A 107 3.37 -9.09 -4.92
C HIS A 107 2.28 -10.09 -5.27
N ALA A 108 1.17 -10.07 -4.51
CA ALA A 108 -0.01 -10.87 -4.78
C ALA A 108 -0.59 -10.62 -6.18
N GLU A 109 -0.72 -9.35 -6.57
CA GLU A 109 -1.19 -8.98 -7.90
C GLU A 109 -0.30 -9.57 -8.99
N LYS A 110 1.03 -9.41 -8.87
CA LYS A 110 1.99 -9.97 -9.84
C LYS A 110 1.88 -11.48 -9.97
N GLU A 111 1.77 -12.18 -8.85
CA GLU A 111 1.63 -13.64 -8.85
C GLU A 111 0.30 -14.08 -9.48
N MET A 112 -0.79 -13.38 -9.16
CA MET A 112 -2.10 -13.64 -9.79
C MET A 112 -2.09 -13.39 -11.30
N MET A 113 -1.40 -12.35 -11.75
CA MET A 113 -1.24 -12.04 -13.19
C MET A 113 -0.47 -13.13 -13.95
N GLN A 114 0.49 -13.78 -13.30
CA GLN A 114 1.23 -14.90 -13.91
C GLN A 114 0.43 -16.19 -13.90
N CYS A 115 -0.39 -16.40 -12.89
CA CYS A 115 -1.16 -17.63 -12.70
C CYS A 115 -2.39 -17.71 -13.60
N CYS A 116 -3.04 -16.60 -13.90
CA CYS A 116 -4.34 -16.55 -14.56
C CYS A 116 -4.20 -15.95 -15.98
N GLU A 117 -4.01 -16.78 -16.99
CA GLU A 117 -3.84 -16.34 -18.39
C GLU A 117 -4.95 -15.43 -18.92
N GLY A 118 -6.16 -15.54 -18.38
CA GLY A 118 -7.31 -14.70 -18.77
C GLY A 118 -7.34 -13.31 -18.12
N LEU A 119 -6.61 -13.09 -17.01
CA LEU A 119 -6.66 -11.83 -16.27
C LEU A 119 -5.95 -10.64 -16.94
N PRO A 120 -4.82 -10.81 -17.65
CA PRO A 120 -4.11 -9.69 -18.28
C PRO A 120 -4.99 -8.85 -19.21
N GLY A 121 -5.93 -9.48 -19.93
CA GLY A 121 -6.86 -8.78 -20.82
C GLY A 121 -7.87 -7.87 -20.09
N TYR A 122 -8.14 -8.13 -18.83
CA TYR A 122 -9.08 -7.34 -18.00
C TYR A 122 -8.37 -6.30 -17.14
N LEU A 123 -7.13 -6.55 -16.75
CA LEU A 123 -6.34 -5.71 -15.85
C LEU A 123 -5.38 -4.77 -16.59
N SER A 124 -5.35 -4.81 -17.93
CA SER A 124 -4.50 -3.95 -18.75
C SER A 124 -4.92 -2.48 -18.77
N HIS A 125 -5.63 -1.99 -17.72
CA HIS A 125 -5.93 -0.57 -17.60
C HIS A 125 -4.66 0.18 -17.14
N PRO A 126 -4.18 1.19 -17.90
CA PRO A 126 -2.91 1.90 -17.61
C PRO A 126 -2.85 2.54 -16.22
N GLY A 127 -4.01 2.78 -15.59
CA GLY A 127 -4.12 3.36 -14.25
C GLY A 127 -3.76 2.43 -13.10
N PHE A 128 -3.68 1.11 -13.34
CA PHE A 128 -3.42 0.10 -12.31
C PHE A 128 -1.99 -0.46 -12.33
N ALA A 129 -1.16 -0.04 -13.28
CA ALA A 129 0.25 -0.41 -13.26
C ALA A 129 0.94 0.27 -12.07
N PHE A 130 0.86 -0.34 -10.91
CA PHE A 130 1.61 0.11 -9.76
C PHE A 130 3.05 -0.41 -9.85
N ASP A 131 4.00 0.50 -9.80
CA ASP A 131 5.42 0.22 -9.78
C ASP A 131 5.98 0.44 -8.37
N SER A 132 6.78 -0.51 -7.87
CA SER A 132 7.47 -0.36 -6.58
C SER A 132 8.37 0.88 -6.51
N GLY A 133 8.83 1.40 -7.65
CA GLY A 133 9.52 2.67 -7.75
C GLY A 133 8.69 3.86 -7.26
N LYS A 134 7.37 3.81 -7.38
CA LYS A 134 6.46 4.84 -6.85
C LYS A 134 6.50 4.89 -5.32
N ILE A 135 6.64 3.75 -4.65
CA ILE A 135 6.82 3.68 -3.20
C ILE A 135 8.13 4.38 -2.81
N VAL A 136 9.23 4.06 -3.49
CA VAL A 136 10.52 4.70 -3.22
C VAL A 136 10.45 6.21 -3.43
N GLU A 137 9.75 6.66 -4.46
CA GLU A 137 9.54 8.08 -4.72
C GLU A 137 8.70 8.76 -3.62
N MET A 138 7.70 8.08 -3.04
CA MET A 138 6.97 8.58 -1.88
C MET A 138 7.91 8.81 -0.69
N PHE A 139 8.79 7.85 -0.36
CA PHE A 139 9.80 8.02 0.69
C PHE A 139 10.74 9.21 0.43
N ARG A 140 11.20 9.37 -0.82
CA ARG A 140 12.07 10.50 -1.20
C ARG A 140 11.35 11.84 -1.05
N ARG A 141 10.11 11.91 -1.50
CA ARG A 141 9.30 13.14 -1.41
C ARG A 141 9.04 13.55 0.04
N GLU A 142 8.61 12.62 0.91
CA GLU A 142 8.40 12.89 2.32
C GLU A 142 9.70 13.35 3.00
N PHE A 143 10.82 12.67 2.72
CA PHE A 143 12.10 13.06 3.28
C PHE A 143 12.52 14.48 2.87
N VAL A 144 12.35 14.84 1.60
CA VAL A 144 12.71 16.17 1.09
C VAL A 144 11.84 17.27 1.69
N LEU A 145 10.57 17.00 2.00
CA LEU A 145 9.70 17.96 2.70
C LEU A 145 10.27 18.34 4.07
N ARG A 146 10.83 17.36 4.79
CA ARG A 146 11.45 17.59 6.12
C ARG A 146 12.87 18.12 6.02
N PHE A 147 13.64 17.66 5.04
CA PHE A 147 15.06 17.96 4.85
C PHE A 147 15.34 18.47 3.43
N PRO A 148 14.92 19.70 3.09
CA PRO A 148 15.12 20.27 1.76
C PRO A 148 16.59 20.24 1.33
N GLY A 149 16.84 19.80 0.11
CA GLY A 149 18.18 19.74 -0.47
C GLY A 149 19.03 18.55 0.00
N ARG A 150 18.52 17.67 0.87
CA ARG A 150 19.23 16.46 1.31
C ARG A 150 18.65 15.22 0.61
N PRO A 151 19.49 14.34 0.05
CA PRO A 151 19.01 13.08 -0.51
C PRO A 151 18.71 12.06 0.61
N LEU A 152 17.66 11.29 0.45
CA LEU A 152 17.39 10.11 1.28
C LEU A 152 18.42 9.02 0.96
N ARG A 153 19.27 8.67 1.92
CA ARG A 153 20.33 7.68 1.76
C ARG A 153 20.14 6.43 2.59
N ARG A 154 19.46 6.56 3.74
CA ARG A 154 19.24 5.47 4.68
C ARG A 154 17.87 5.54 5.29
N VAL A 155 17.23 4.35 5.48
CA VAL A 155 15.95 4.16 6.15
C VAL A 155 16.12 3.07 7.21
N ALA A 156 15.61 3.29 8.41
CA ALA A 156 15.41 2.26 9.40
C ALA A 156 13.91 1.90 9.47
N ILE A 157 13.61 0.62 9.35
CA ILE A 157 12.29 0.05 9.63
C ILE A 157 12.36 -0.46 11.06
N VAL A 158 11.59 0.15 11.95
CA VAL A 158 11.73 -0.04 13.39
C VAL A 158 10.47 -0.64 13.96
N ASP A 159 10.61 -1.76 14.67
CA ASP A 159 9.51 -2.38 15.43
C ASP A 159 10.08 -3.19 16.60
N GLU A 160 9.27 -3.42 17.62
CA GLU A 160 9.63 -4.34 18.70
C GLU A 160 9.66 -5.77 18.17
N ASN A 161 10.76 -6.50 18.44
CA ASN A 161 10.94 -7.88 17.95
C ASN A 161 10.54 -8.04 16.47
N PRO A 162 11.13 -7.30 15.53
CA PRO A 162 10.59 -7.15 14.17
C PRO A 162 10.39 -8.49 13.44
N ARG A 163 11.17 -9.52 13.75
CA ARG A 163 11.04 -10.85 13.14
C ARG A 163 9.81 -11.63 13.60
N GLU A 164 9.24 -11.26 14.73
CA GLU A 164 8.03 -11.88 15.30
C GLU A 164 6.75 -11.16 14.87
N GLN A 165 6.88 -10.03 14.19
CA GLN A 165 5.75 -9.22 13.76
C GLN A 165 4.98 -9.90 12.62
N PHE A 166 3.65 -9.78 12.66
CA PHE A 166 2.76 -10.32 11.64
C PHE A 166 3.14 -9.83 10.23
N PHE A 167 3.51 -8.56 10.11
CA PHE A 167 3.93 -7.93 8.85
C PHE A 167 5.45 -7.95 8.61
N TYR A 168 6.22 -8.84 9.25
CA TYR A 168 7.67 -8.92 9.00
C TYR A 168 8.03 -9.05 7.52
N SER A 169 7.21 -9.80 6.79
CA SER A 169 7.36 -9.97 5.34
C SER A 169 7.28 -8.67 4.55
N GLU A 170 6.36 -7.77 4.96
CA GLU A 170 6.29 -6.43 4.38
C GLU A 170 7.57 -5.64 4.66
N PHE A 171 8.11 -5.74 5.88
CA PHE A 171 9.38 -5.07 6.22
C PHE A 171 10.51 -5.52 5.31
N VAL A 172 10.61 -6.83 5.04
CA VAL A 172 11.61 -7.39 4.13
C VAL A 172 11.42 -6.88 2.70
N LEU A 173 10.18 -6.85 2.20
CA LEU A 173 9.87 -6.34 0.87
C LEU A 173 10.20 -4.85 0.74
N VAL A 174 9.86 -4.03 1.75
CA VAL A 174 10.22 -2.60 1.80
C VAL A 174 11.73 -2.43 1.80
N GLN A 175 12.45 -3.19 2.64
CA GLN A 175 13.91 -3.16 2.70
C GLN A 175 14.54 -3.47 1.33
N GLN A 176 14.15 -4.58 0.71
CA GLN A 176 14.65 -5.00 -0.59
C GLN A 176 14.34 -3.96 -1.68
N THR A 177 13.12 -3.41 -1.66
CA THR A 177 12.72 -2.38 -2.61
C THR A 177 13.57 -1.11 -2.47
N LEU A 178 13.78 -0.63 -1.26
CA LEU A 178 14.63 0.55 -1.02
C LEU A 178 16.08 0.28 -1.45
N GLN A 179 16.64 -0.87 -1.08
CA GLN A 179 18.01 -1.27 -1.43
C GLN A 179 18.20 -1.39 -2.94
N SER A 180 17.24 -1.95 -3.67
CA SER A 180 17.30 -2.06 -5.14
C SER A 180 17.30 -0.68 -5.84
N HIS A 181 16.87 0.37 -5.14
CA HIS A 181 16.89 1.76 -5.62
C HIS A 181 18.01 2.62 -5.00
N GLY A 182 19.02 1.97 -4.40
CA GLY A 182 20.22 2.64 -3.88
C GLY A 182 20.04 3.35 -2.53
N ILE A 183 18.99 3.00 -1.78
CA ILE A 183 18.75 3.49 -0.41
C ILE A 183 19.16 2.38 0.55
N ASP A 184 20.11 2.64 1.45
CA ASP A 184 20.47 1.71 2.52
C ASP A 184 19.26 1.55 3.47
N ALA A 185 18.79 0.31 3.66
CA ALA A 185 17.61 0.03 4.48
C ALA A 185 17.91 -1.11 5.45
N VAL A 186 17.56 -0.90 6.71
CA VAL A 186 17.75 -1.87 7.80
C VAL A 186 16.45 -2.10 8.55
N ILE A 187 16.27 -3.33 9.04
CA ILE A 187 15.17 -3.69 9.94
C ILE A 187 15.79 -3.89 11.32
N VAL A 188 15.36 -3.12 12.29
CA VAL A 188 15.96 -3.08 13.63
C VAL A 188 14.93 -2.95 14.72
N ALA A 189 15.27 -3.44 15.91
CA ALA A 189 14.52 -3.13 17.12
C ALA A 189 14.90 -1.71 17.62
N PRO A 190 14.04 -1.04 18.42
CA PRO A 190 14.27 0.31 18.93
C PRO A 190 15.61 0.48 19.64
N GLU A 191 16.07 -0.56 20.34
CA GLU A 191 17.34 -0.54 21.11
C GLU A 191 18.59 -0.53 20.22
N ALA A 192 18.44 -0.81 18.91
CA ALA A 192 19.53 -0.84 17.94
C ALA A 192 19.66 0.44 17.11
N LEU A 193 18.85 1.46 17.39
CA LEU A 193 18.95 2.80 16.84
C LEU A 193 20.00 3.60 17.62
#